data_b7ffe804ea5962e9a3fa4516aaebbe58
#
_entry.id   b7ffe804ea5962e9a3fa4516aaebbe58
#
_cell.length_a   1.000
_cell.length_b   1.000
_cell.length_c   1.000
_cell.angle_alpha   90.00
_cell.angle_beta   90.00
_cell.angle_gamma   90.00
#
_symmetry.space_group_name_H-M   'P 1'
#
loop_
_entity.id
_entity.type
_entity.pdbx_description
1 polymer ?
#
loop_
_entity_poly.entity_id
_entity_poly.type
_entity_poly.pdbx_seq_one_letter_code
_entity_poly.pdbx_strand_id
1 'polypeptide(L)'
;MRRNDVNENEVRVNGFSKNYAKSGVVRKTLVAGTMAAVMGMSLLGCGSASAAGSGKDAASDNNQEVTKVVIGSGINYNPYCYLDENGDAVGYEYDVLAEIDELLPQYEFEYQSMAFDQLVLSLESGKIDVAAHQYEYTPEREEKYLFAGESYTSYITYLAVLADSDVTSLEDLAGQKIRTGGATSATTQILTKYNEEHPGKEVELVTSESSSDEEAAAALKSGAAAASVLKKSDVTKMNKNFSDDGKDWLKSVGEPINNSKTYYLYRKDETELAEAIDGALKTLKENGKLSELAIKWVGYDVTEEE
;
A
#
# COMPACT_ATOMS: atom_id res chain seq x y z
N MET A 1 13.54 -0.81 -43.19
CA MET A 1 12.71 -0.19 -42.16
C MET A 1 11.73 -1.23 -41.64
N ARG A 2 12.04 -1.87 -40.52
CA ARG A 2 11.13 -2.78 -39.79
C ARG A 2 10.69 -2.05 -38.54
N ARG A 3 9.38 -1.84 -38.41
CA ARG A 3 8.78 -1.32 -37.20
C ARG A 3 8.84 -2.42 -36.14
N ASN A 4 9.44 -2.14 -35.00
CA ASN A 4 9.34 -2.98 -33.82
C ASN A 4 8.02 -2.61 -33.13
N ASP A 5 7.08 -3.53 -33.18
CA ASP A 5 5.88 -3.49 -32.35
C ASP A 5 6.32 -3.80 -30.92
N VAL A 6 6.21 -2.82 -30.05
CA VAL A 6 6.38 -2.99 -28.60
C VAL A 6 5.09 -3.64 -28.11
N ASN A 7 5.19 -4.90 -27.77
CA ASN A 7 4.13 -5.69 -27.18
C ASN A 7 3.98 -5.26 -25.72
N GLU A 8 2.96 -4.49 -25.41
CA GLU A 8 2.56 -4.14 -24.05
C GLU A 8 1.98 -5.40 -23.38
N ASN A 9 2.81 -6.10 -22.59
CA ASN A 9 2.34 -7.17 -21.73
C ASN A 9 1.61 -6.56 -20.52
N GLU A 10 0.31 -6.31 -20.69
CA GLU A 10 -0.60 -6.22 -19.55
C GLU A 10 -0.69 -7.61 -18.90
N VAL A 11 -0.01 -7.81 -17.79
CA VAL A 11 -0.20 -8.99 -16.95
C VAL A 11 -1.56 -8.84 -16.25
N ARG A 12 -2.63 -9.33 -16.89
CA ARG A 12 -3.93 -9.49 -16.23
C ARG A 12 -3.84 -10.65 -15.25
N VAL A 13 -3.76 -10.35 -13.97
CA VAL A 13 -3.77 -11.35 -12.91
C VAL A 13 -5.21 -11.83 -12.69
N ASN A 14 -5.68 -12.77 -13.53
CA ASN A 14 -6.98 -13.46 -13.37
C ASN A 14 -6.99 -14.47 -12.20
N GLY A 15 -6.00 -14.43 -11.30
CA GLY A 15 -5.80 -15.41 -10.22
C GLY A 15 -6.26 -14.96 -8.83
N PHE A 16 -6.45 -13.68 -8.61
CA PHE A 16 -6.69 -13.15 -7.26
C PHE A 16 -8.00 -13.63 -6.61
N SER A 17 -9.04 -13.82 -7.39
CA SER A 17 -10.35 -14.26 -6.91
C SER A 17 -10.41 -15.72 -6.41
N LYS A 18 -9.40 -16.56 -6.65
CA LYS A 18 -9.47 -18.00 -6.33
C LYS A 18 -8.70 -18.44 -5.09
N ASN A 19 -7.72 -17.69 -4.63
CA ASN A 19 -6.86 -18.13 -3.53
C ASN A 19 -7.20 -17.50 -2.17
N TYR A 20 -7.78 -16.30 -2.12
CA TYR A 20 -8.28 -15.70 -0.88
C TYR A 20 -9.59 -16.31 -0.37
N ALA A 21 -10.39 -16.97 -1.22
CA ALA A 21 -11.62 -17.67 -0.84
C ALA A 21 -11.40 -18.93 0.03
N LYS A 22 -10.17 -19.26 0.46
CA LYS A 22 -9.87 -20.45 1.26
C LYS A 22 -9.70 -20.22 2.76
N SER A 23 -9.74 -19.00 3.25
CA SER A 23 -9.83 -18.73 4.69
C SER A 23 -11.24 -18.32 5.09
N GLY A 24 -12.11 -19.32 5.16
CA GLY A 24 -13.29 -19.35 6.00
C GLY A 24 -14.44 -18.38 5.70
N VAL A 25 -15.46 -18.93 5.16
CA VAL A 25 -16.90 -18.69 5.11
C VAL A 25 -17.43 -18.55 3.68
N VAL A 26 -17.67 -19.72 3.08
CA VAL A 26 -18.51 -19.83 1.89
C VAL A 26 -19.96 -19.56 2.32
N ARG A 27 -20.51 -18.40 2.02
CA ARG A 27 -21.96 -18.21 2.00
C ARG A 27 -22.52 -18.94 0.77
N LYS A 28 -23.09 -20.16 1.01
CA LYS A 28 -23.88 -20.87 0.03
C LYS A 28 -25.17 -20.12 -0.18
N THR A 29 -25.29 -19.35 -1.23
CA THR A 29 -26.58 -18.92 -1.76
C THR A 29 -27.19 -20.10 -2.51
N LEU A 30 -28.17 -20.75 -1.90
CA LEU A 30 -28.97 -21.78 -2.53
C LEU A 30 -29.97 -21.09 -3.47
N VAL A 31 -29.71 -21.09 -4.76
CA VAL A 31 -30.73 -20.76 -5.77
C VAL A 31 -31.47 -22.05 -6.09
N ALA A 32 -32.64 -22.20 -5.48
CA ALA A 32 -33.58 -23.25 -5.85
C ALA A 32 -34.34 -22.78 -7.09
N GLY A 33 -33.93 -23.28 -8.24
CA GLY A 33 -34.70 -23.15 -9.47
C GLY A 33 -35.88 -24.11 -9.46
N THR A 34 -37.08 -23.58 -9.52
CA THR A 34 -38.28 -24.37 -9.93
C THR A 34 -38.89 -23.73 -11.17
N MET A 35 -38.65 -24.36 -12.29
CA MET A 35 -39.48 -24.21 -13.50
C MET A 35 -40.87 -24.79 -13.24
N ALA A 36 -41.90 -23.98 -13.44
CA ALA A 36 -43.24 -24.51 -13.78
C ALA A 36 -43.88 -23.60 -14.82
N ALA A 37 -43.97 -24.11 -16.02
CA ALA A 37 -44.77 -23.57 -17.08
C ALA A 37 -46.24 -23.99 -16.89
N VAL A 38 -47.18 -23.06 -16.90
CA VAL A 38 -48.58 -23.33 -17.28
C VAL A 38 -49.13 -22.16 -18.06
N MET A 39 -49.57 -22.49 -19.27
CA MET A 39 -50.46 -21.67 -20.13
C MET A 39 -51.88 -21.68 -19.56
N GLY A 40 -52.64 -20.61 -19.79
CA GLY A 40 -54.10 -20.68 -19.68
C GLY A 40 -54.82 -19.33 -19.65
N MET A 41 -55.40 -19.00 -20.74
CA MET A 41 -56.42 -18.03 -21.18
C MET A 41 -57.35 -17.37 -20.18
N SER A 42 -57.51 -16.06 -20.39
CA SER A 42 -58.73 -15.24 -20.52
C SER A 42 -59.90 -15.39 -19.54
N LEU A 43 -60.39 -14.29 -18.96
CA LEU A 43 -61.69 -13.63 -19.31
C LEU A 43 -62.03 -12.50 -18.30
N LEU A 44 -62.68 -11.50 -18.84
CA LEU A 44 -63.20 -10.31 -18.18
C LEU A 44 -64.14 -10.56 -16.99
N GLY A 45 -64.12 -9.60 -16.02
CA GLY A 45 -65.13 -9.50 -14.98
C GLY A 45 -64.96 -8.26 -14.11
N CYS A 46 -65.75 -7.20 -14.36
CA CYS A 46 -65.93 -6.06 -13.45
C CYS A 46 -66.63 -6.49 -12.16
N GLY A 47 -66.21 -5.91 -11.01
CA GLY A 47 -66.93 -6.00 -9.74
C GLY A 47 -66.23 -5.25 -8.61
N SER A 48 -66.83 -4.12 -8.22
CA SER A 48 -66.46 -3.31 -7.06
C SER A 48 -66.75 -4.03 -5.75
N ALA A 49 -65.95 -3.88 -4.71
CA ALA A 49 -66.27 -3.39 -3.35
C ALA A 49 -65.25 -3.80 -2.30
N SER A 50 -64.73 -2.79 -1.63
CA SER A 50 -64.44 -2.61 -0.19
C SER A 50 -63.84 -3.70 0.70
N ALA A 51 -62.73 -3.28 1.32
CA ALA A 51 -62.41 -3.33 2.74
C ALA A 51 -61.55 -4.48 3.28
N ALA A 52 -60.62 -4.03 4.07
CA ALA A 52 -59.94 -4.62 5.21
C ALA A 52 -58.57 -5.27 4.99
N GLY A 53 -57.61 -4.53 5.46
CA GLY A 53 -56.34 -4.78 6.12
C GLY A 53 -55.75 -6.17 6.10
N SER A 54 -54.54 -6.21 5.54
CA SER A 54 -53.53 -7.12 6.06
C SER A 54 -52.17 -6.60 5.62
N GLY A 55 -51.30 -6.35 6.57
CA GLY A 55 -49.94 -5.86 6.35
C GLY A 55 -49.20 -6.77 5.38
N LYS A 56 -48.73 -6.22 4.31
CA LYS A 56 -47.64 -6.77 3.53
C LYS A 56 -46.36 -6.21 4.11
N ASP A 57 -45.61 -7.05 4.81
CA ASP A 57 -44.20 -6.88 5.00
C ASP A 57 -43.59 -6.64 3.60
N ALA A 58 -43.26 -5.40 3.31
CA ALA A 58 -42.42 -5.05 2.18
C ALA A 58 -41.02 -5.56 2.57
N ALA A 59 -40.69 -6.76 2.11
CA ALA A 59 -39.31 -7.14 1.97
C ALA A 59 -38.69 -6.09 1.06
N SER A 60 -37.95 -5.19 1.65
CA SER A 60 -37.05 -4.26 0.92
C SER A 60 -36.02 -5.15 0.26
N ASP A 61 -36.19 -5.39 -1.03
CA ASP A 61 -35.18 -5.98 -1.89
C ASP A 61 -34.11 -4.86 -2.05
N ASN A 62 -33.22 -4.80 -1.05
CA ASN A 62 -32.03 -3.93 -1.11
C ASN A 62 -31.05 -4.61 -2.07
N ASN A 63 -31.35 -4.55 -3.37
CA ASN A 63 -30.40 -4.82 -4.42
C ASN A 63 -29.50 -3.57 -4.52
N GLN A 64 -28.60 -3.40 -3.54
CA GLN A 64 -27.57 -2.38 -3.60
C GLN A 64 -26.64 -2.81 -4.72
N GLU A 65 -26.59 -2.03 -5.79
CA GLU A 65 -25.67 -2.24 -6.91
C GLU A 65 -24.25 -2.11 -6.37
N VAL A 66 -23.48 -3.20 -6.45
CA VAL A 66 -22.08 -3.22 -5.98
C VAL A 66 -21.23 -2.46 -6.99
N THR A 67 -20.53 -1.44 -6.53
CA THR A 67 -19.64 -0.63 -7.35
C THR A 67 -18.26 -1.28 -7.45
N LYS A 68 -17.78 -1.50 -8.67
CA LYS A 68 -16.42 -1.99 -8.89
C LYS A 68 -15.41 -0.86 -8.67
N VAL A 69 -14.35 -1.15 -7.93
CA VAL A 69 -13.24 -0.27 -7.64
C VAL A 69 -11.94 -0.94 -8.08
N VAL A 70 -11.19 -0.28 -8.94
CA VAL A 70 -9.92 -0.81 -9.45
C VAL A 70 -8.76 -0.28 -8.59
N ILE A 71 -8.11 -1.18 -7.88
CA ILE A 71 -6.96 -0.88 -7.02
C ILE A 71 -5.67 -1.14 -7.79
N GLY A 72 -4.83 -0.11 -7.98
CA GLY A 72 -3.48 -0.26 -8.50
C GLY A 72 -2.47 -0.43 -7.37
N SER A 73 -1.61 -1.46 -7.42
CA SER A 73 -0.54 -1.65 -6.44
C SER A 73 0.76 -2.15 -7.08
N GLY A 74 1.86 -2.12 -6.32
CA GLY A 74 3.20 -2.41 -6.79
C GLY A 74 3.51 -3.89 -6.95
N ILE A 75 4.64 -4.17 -7.62
CA ILE A 75 5.11 -5.53 -7.93
C ILE A 75 6.51 -5.86 -7.40
N ASN A 76 7.21 -4.89 -6.79
CA ASN A 76 8.64 -5.05 -6.44
C ASN A 76 9.04 -4.37 -5.12
N TYR A 77 8.10 -4.10 -4.23
CA TYR A 77 8.35 -3.46 -2.93
C TYR A 77 8.06 -4.42 -1.76
N ASN A 78 8.91 -5.44 -1.60
CA ASN A 78 8.84 -6.41 -0.50
C ASN A 78 9.22 -5.72 0.84
N PRO A 79 8.46 -5.92 1.96
CA PRO A 79 7.33 -6.83 2.13
C PRO A 79 5.94 -6.20 1.89
N TYR A 80 5.86 -4.99 1.36
CA TYR A 80 4.62 -4.24 1.24
C TYR A 80 3.76 -4.69 0.05
N CYS A 81 4.31 -4.65 -1.17
CA CYS A 81 3.61 -5.08 -2.39
C CYS A 81 4.62 -5.61 -3.41
N TYR A 82 4.54 -6.90 -3.71
CA TYR A 82 5.48 -7.55 -4.62
C TYR A 82 4.87 -8.81 -5.24
N LEU A 83 5.53 -9.34 -6.27
CA LEU A 83 5.19 -10.65 -6.81
C LEU A 83 6.02 -11.72 -6.10
N ASP A 84 5.36 -12.78 -5.64
CA ASP A 84 6.02 -13.95 -5.06
C ASP A 84 6.70 -14.81 -6.15
N GLU A 85 7.29 -15.94 -5.74
CA GLU A 85 7.97 -16.88 -6.65
C GLU A 85 7.03 -17.52 -7.69
N ASN A 86 5.71 -17.50 -7.45
CA ASN A 86 4.70 -18.00 -8.37
C ASN A 86 4.18 -16.90 -9.30
N GLY A 87 4.57 -15.64 -9.08
CA GLY A 87 4.06 -14.48 -9.77
C GLY A 87 2.74 -13.95 -9.21
N ASP A 88 2.34 -14.42 -8.01
CA ASP A 88 1.18 -13.91 -7.32
C ASP A 88 1.51 -12.60 -6.59
N ALA A 89 0.62 -11.63 -6.67
CA ALA A 89 0.76 -10.36 -5.98
C ALA A 89 0.42 -10.53 -4.49
N VAL A 90 1.39 -10.23 -3.63
CA VAL A 90 1.32 -10.46 -2.18
C VAL A 90 1.97 -9.30 -1.41
N GLY A 91 1.74 -9.27 -0.11
CA GLY A 91 2.37 -8.31 0.80
C GLY A 91 1.37 -7.63 1.73
N TYR A 92 1.90 -6.78 2.61
CA TYR A 92 1.12 -6.04 3.58
C TYR A 92 -0.04 -5.25 2.93
N GLU A 93 0.25 -4.55 1.83
CA GLU A 93 -0.69 -3.73 1.08
C GLU A 93 -1.92 -4.53 0.64
N TYR A 94 -1.67 -5.70 0.02
CA TYR A 94 -2.74 -6.54 -0.51
C TYR A 94 -3.61 -7.14 0.61
N ASP A 95 -3.01 -7.53 1.73
CA ASP A 95 -3.76 -8.06 2.87
C ASP A 95 -4.61 -6.97 3.54
N VAL A 96 -4.09 -5.75 3.69
CA VAL A 96 -4.86 -4.61 4.23
C VAL A 96 -6.05 -4.29 3.32
N LEU A 97 -5.83 -4.23 2.01
CA LEU A 97 -6.90 -3.96 1.04
C LEU A 97 -7.96 -5.06 1.01
N ALA A 98 -7.57 -6.33 1.21
CA ALA A 98 -8.53 -7.43 1.32
C ALA A 98 -9.43 -7.31 2.57
N GLU A 99 -8.87 -6.90 3.72
CA GLU A 99 -9.66 -6.64 4.93
C GLU A 99 -10.59 -5.41 4.76
N ILE A 100 -10.15 -4.39 4.01
CA ILE A 100 -10.98 -3.23 3.66
C ILE A 100 -12.15 -3.65 2.77
N ASP A 101 -11.91 -4.49 1.74
CA ASP A 101 -12.94 -5.01 0.84
C ASP A 101 -14.04 -5.78 1.61
N GLU A 102 -13.64 -6.59 2.61
CA GLU A 102 -14.59 -7.29 3.49
C GLU A 102 -15.47 -6.34 4.34
N LEU A 103 -14.96 -5.16 4.70
CA LEU A 103 -15.68 -4.15 5.49
C LEU A 103 -16.61 -3.27 4.63
N LEU A 104 -16.42 -3.26 3.31
CA LEU A 104 -17.11 -2.37 2.38
C LEU A 104 -17.97 -3.15 1.37
N PRO A 105 -19.07 -3.82 1.79
CA PRO A 105 -19.86 -4.71 0.92
C PRO A 105 -20.56 -4.00 -0.26
N GLN A 106 -20.57 -2.68 -0.30
CA GLN A 106 -21.06 -1.86 -1.41
C GLN A 106 -20.04 -1.72 -2.55
N TYR A 107 -18.77 -2.13 -2.34
CA TYR A 107 -17.72 -2.15 -3.33
C TYR A 107 -17.25 -3.59 -3.62
N GLU A 108 -16.64 -3.78 -4.77
CA GLU A 108 -15.93 -4.99 -5.18
C GLU A 108 -14.55 -4.57 -5.70
N PHE A 109 -13.47 -4.95 -5.02
CA PHE A 109 -12.12 -4.55 -5.39
C PHE A 109 -11.56 -5.45 -6.48
N GLU A 110 -11.13 -4.85 -7.58
CA GLU A 110 -10.36 -5.50 -8.64
C GLU A 110 -8.90 -4.98 -8.59
N TYR A 111 -7.93 -5.87 -8.60
CA TYR A 111 -6.51 -5.50 -8.43
C TYR A 111 -5.77 -5.46 -9.76
N GLN A 112 -4.98 -4.40 -9.95
CA GLN A 112 -4.03 -4.26 -11.06
C GLN A 112 -2.63 -4.03 -10.49
N SER A 113 -1.73 -4.99 -10.74
CA SER A 113 -0.33 -4.92 -10.29
C SER A 113 0.54 -4.31 -11.39
N MET A 114 1.33 -3.28 -11.04
CA MET A 114 2.16 -2.57 -12.01
C MET A 114 3.39 -1.95 -11.36
N ALA A 115 4.32 -1.43 -12.16
CA ALA A 115 5.47 -0.71 -11.65
C ALA A 115 5.06 0.62 -11.00
N PHE A 116 5.83 1.07 -10.02
CA PHE A 116 5.53 2.26 -9.20
C PHE A 116 5.25 3.52 -10.03
N ASP A 117 6.07 3.77 -11.05
CA ASP A 117 5.95 4.93 -11.95
C ASP A 117 4.69 4.93 -12.81
N GLN A 118 4.09 3.75 -13.02
CA GLN A 118 2.85 3.60 -13.79
C GLN A 118 1.59 3.85 -12.95
N LEU A 119 1.67 3.72 -11.63
CA LEU A 119 0.51 3.83 -10.73
C LEU A 119 -0.15 5.21 -10.81
N VAL A 120 0.62 6.27 -10.64
CA VAL A 120 0.07 7.65 -10.66
C VAL A 120 -0.46 8.03 -12.04
N LEU A 121 0.17 7.58 -13.12
CA LEU A 121 -0.32 7.79 -14.49
C LEU A 121 -1.63 7.03 -14.75
N SER A 122 -1.75 5.83 -14.19
CA SER A 122 -2.97 5.02 -14.28
C SER A 122 -4.10 5.63 -13.47
N LEU A 123 -3.81 6.21 -12.30
CA LEU A 123 -4.77 6.96 -11.49
C LEU A 123 -5.27 8.21 -12.23
N GLU A 124 -4.36 9.01 -12.80
CA GLU A 124 -4.69 10.21 -13.58
C GLU A 124 -5.54 9.91 -14.82
N SER A 125 -5.28 8.78 -15.47
CA SER A 125 -6.04 8.36 -16.67
C SER A 125 -7.35 7.65 -16.36
N GLY A 126 -7.67 7.40 -15.07
CA GLY A 126 -8.86 6.67 -14.64
C GLY A 126 -8.83 5.17 -14.97
N LYS A 127 -7.65 4.58 -15.17
CA LYS A 127 -7.47 3.13 -15.30
C LYS A 127 -7.56 2.42 -13.96
N ILE A 128 -7.18 3.11 -12.89
CA ILE A 128 -7.36 2.68 -11.52
C ILE A 128 -8.05 3.80 -10.73
N ASP A 129 -8.73 3.44 -9.66
CA ASP A 129 -9.46 4.36 -8.79
C ASP A 129 -8.68 4.69 -7.52
N VAL A 130 -7.83 3.75 -7.08
CA VAL A 130 -6.95 3.88 -5.91
C VAL A 130 -5.53 3.49 -6.28
N ALA A 131 -4.55 4.30 -5.92
CA ALA A 131 -3.14 3.93 -5.99
C ALA A 131 -2.64 3.59 -4.59
N ALA A 132 -2.22 2.33 -4.40
CA ALA A 132 -1.78 1.75 -3.14
C ALA A 132 -0.32 1.32 -3.23
N HIS A 133 0.60 2.12 -2.66
CA HIS A 133 2.05 1.85 -2.69
C HIS A 133 2.82 2.67 -1.66
N GLN A 134 2.39 2.72 -0.41
CA GLN A 134 3.11 3.44 0.65
C GLN A 134 3.41 4.91 0.27
N TYR A 135 2.42 5.64 -0.26
CA TYR A 135 2.64 7.02 -0.66
C TYR A 135 2.74 7.96 0.54
N GLU A 136 3.89 8.59 0.69
CA GLU A 136 4.10 9.64 1.67
C GLU A 136 3.42 10.93 1.20
N TYR A 137 2.90 11.70 2.17
CA TYR A 137 2.39 13.04 1.90
C TYR A 137 3.52 13.95 1.42
N THR A 138 3.27 14.67 0.33
CA THR A 138 4.06 15.81 -0.10
C THR A 138 3.13 16.90 -0.63
N PRO A 139 3.47 18.21 -0.47
CA PRO A 139 2.65 19.30 -1.00
C PRO A 139 2.38 19.18 -2.52
N GLU A 140 3.38 18.72 -3.28
CA GLU A 140 3.25 18.52 -4.73
C GLU A 140 2.25 17.41 -5.09
N ARG A 141 2.20 16.35 -4.29
CA ARG A 141 1.21 15.29 -4.46
C ARG A 141 -0.17 15.75 -4.02
N GLU A 142 -0.26 16.50 -2.91
CA GLU A 142 -1.53 17.07 -2.45
C GLU A 142 -2.16 18.00 -3.47
N GLU A 143 -1.38 18.76 -4.25
CA GLU A 143 -1.91 19.59 -5.33
C GLU A 143 -2.63 18.76 -6.41
N LYS A 144 -2.16 17.54 -6.69
CA LYS A 144 -2.66 16.70 -7.79
C LYS A 144 -3.66 15.64 -7.36
N TYR A 145 -3.47 15.05 -6.17
CA TYR A 145 -4.23 13.89 -5.70
C TYR A 145 -4.93 14.20 -4.39
N LEU A 146 -5.99 13.45 -4.12
CA LEU A 146 -6.61 13.42 -2.82
C LEU A 146 -5.85 12.40 -1.94
N PHE A 147 -5.40 12.83 -0.78
CA PHE A 147 -4.98 11.97 0.31
C PHE A 147 -6.18 11.72 1.22
N ALA A 148 -6.41 10.49 1.58
CA ALA A 148 -7.36 10.16 2.62
C ALA A 148 -6.86 10.63 4.00
N GLY A 149 -7.73 10.71 4.99
CA GLY A 149 -7.39 11.22 6.32
C GLY A 149 -6.62 10.20 7.17
N GLU A 150 -6.84 8.89 6.90
CA GLU A 150 -6.23 7.81 7.67
C GLU A 150 -4.96 7.28 7.00
N SER A 151 -3.84 7.38 7.71
CA SER A 151 -2.62 6.68 7.33
C SER A 151 -2.70 5.20 7.73
N TYR A 152 -2.05 4.31 7.00
CA TYR A 152 -2.05 2.88 7.33
C TYR A 152 -0.66 2.32 7.65
N THR A 153 0.42 3.10 7.42
CA THR A 153 1.77 2.85 7.95
C THR A 153 2.50 4.15 8.24
N SER A 154 3.56 4.04 9.03
CA SER A 154 4.56 5.08 9.22
C SER A 154 5.84 4.73 8.47
N TYR A 155 6.47 5.71 7.84
CA TYR A 155 7.75 5.55 7.14
C TYR A 155 8.82 6.32 7.90
N ILE A 156 9.40 5.65 8.91
CA ILE A 156 10.40 6.25 9.79
C ILE A 156 11.77 5.71 9.40
N THR A 157 12.70 6.62 9.03
CA THR A 157 14.06 6.26 8.66
C THR A 157 15.07 7.01 9.51
N TYR A 158 16.19 6.35 9.76
CA TYR A 158 17.29 6.84 10.59
C TYR A 158 18.60 6.77 9.82
N LEU A 159 19.62 7.43 10.34
CA LEU A 159 21.00 7.16 9.93
C LEU A 159 21.41 5.80 10.50
N ALA A 160 21.80 4.89 9.61
CA ALA A 160 22.43 3.62 9.97
C ALA A 160 23.93 3.75 9.70
N VAL A 161 24.74 3.49 10.71
CA VAL A 161 26.20 3.53 10.67
C VAL A 161 26.80 2.23 11.18
N LEU A 162 28.11 2.01 10.96
CA LEU A 162 28.80 0.86 11.55
C LEU A 162 28.68 0.90 13.10
N ALA A 163 28.56 -0.25 13.72
CA ALA A 163 28.35 -0.35 15.17
C ALA A 163 29.49 0.24 16.00
N ASP A 164 30.71 0.20 15.46
CA ASP A 164 31.93 0.78 16.04
C ASP A 164 32.16 2.26 15.69
N SER A 165 31.29 2.88 14.90
CA SER A 165 31.38 4.31 14.56
C SER A 165 31.07 5.20 15.75
N ASP A 166 31.78 6.32 15.89
CA ASP A 166 31.53 7.36 16.91
C ASP A 166 30.41 8.34 16.50
N VAL A 167 29.81 8.18 15.30
CA VAL A 167 28.73 9.02 14.81
C VAL A 167 27.49 8.83 15.67
N THR A 168 26.88 9.93 16.09
CA THR A 168 25.68 9.98 16.93
C THR A 168 24.55 10.81 16.31
N SER A 169 24.86 11.67 15.34
CA SER A 169 23.91 12.58 14.71
C SER A 169 24.27 12.86 13.26
N LEU A 170 23.39 13.56 12.54
CA LEU A 170 23.64 14.01 11.15
C LEU A 170 24.80 15.00 11.06
N GLU A 171 24.96 15.85 12.08
CA GLU A 171 26.03 16.85 12.12
C GLU A 171 27.43 16.22 12.15
N ASP A 172 27.58 15.04 12.74
CA ASP A 172 28.86 14.32 12.80
C ASP A 172 29.30 13.80 11.42
N LEU A 173 28.40 13.81 10.44
CA LEU A 173 28.63 13.35 9.07
C LEU A 173 28.96 14.49 8.10
N ALA A 174 29.26 15.71 8.58
CA ALA A 174 29.64 16.82 7.72
C ALA A 174 30.83 16.44 6.79
N GLY A 175 30.66 16.64 5.49
CA GLY A 175 31.62 16.25 4.44
C GLY A 175 31.72 14.75 4.17
N GLN A 176 30.91 13.92 4.84
CA GLN A 176 30.89 12.48 4.64
C GLN A 176 29.78 12.07 3.65
N LYS A 177 29.92 10.85 3.11
CA LYS A 177 28.97 10.27 2.17
C LYS A 177 27.83 9.56 2.90
N ILE A 178 26.60 9.93 2.56
CA ILE A 178 25.39 9.26 3.05
C ILE A 178 24.67 8.62 1.84
N ARG A 179 24.47 7.30 1.89
CA ARG A 179 23.63 6.59 0.94
C ARG A 179 22.15 6.85 1.27
N THR A 180 21.40 7.29 0.27
CA THR A 180 19.97 7.56 0.39
C THR A 180 19.20 6.90 -0.76
N GLY A 181 17.88 7.06 -0.81
CA GLY A 181 17.05 6.60 -1.92
C GLY A 181 17.36 7.32 -3.24
N GLY A 182 16.54 7.08 -4.25
CA GLY A 182 16.63 7.77 -5.55
C GLY A 182 16.54 9.29 -5.41
N ALA A 183 16.95 10.01 -6.44
CA ALA A 183 17.05 11.48 -6.43
C ALA A 183 15.73 12.19 -6.02
N THR A 184 14.60 11.59 -6.30
CA THR A 184 13.26 12.12 -5.99
C THR A 184 12.64 11.55 -4.69
N SER A 185 13.38 10.72 -3.94
CA SER A 185 12.88 10.17 -2.69
C SER A 185 12.76 11.25 -1.60
N ALA A 186 11.80 11.07 -0.67
CA ALA A 186 11.61 12.01 0.43
C ALA A 186 12.89 12.19 1.27
N THR A 187 13.61 11.12 1.56
CA THR A 187 14.86 11.17 2.32
C THR A 187 15.96 11.98 1.61
N THR A 188 16.08 11.85 0.28
CA THR A 188 17.03 12.65 -0.50
C THR A 188 16.66 14.12 -0.49
N GLN A 189 15.38 14.45 -0.63
CA GLN A 189 14.89 15.83 -0.57
C GLN A 189 15.12 16.45 0.81
N ILE A 190 14.86 15.71 1.90
CA ILE A 190 15.13 16.18 3.27
C ILE A 190 16.60 16.48 3.49
N LEU A 191 17.50 15.59 3.06
CA LEU A 191 18.95 15.81 3.21
C LEU A 191 19.49 16.92 2.29
N THR A 192 18.90 17.08 1.10
CA THR A 192 19.21 18.21 0.21
C THR A 192 18.86 19.54 0.88
N LYS A 193 17.66 19.61 1.47
CA LYS A 193 17.23 20.79 2.22
C LYS A 193 18.11 21.04 3.45
N TYR A 194 18.50 19.98 4.17
CA TYR A 194 19.47 20.11 5.26
C TYR A 194 20.77 20.77 4.79
N ASN A 195 21.32 20.36 3.66
CA ASN A 195 22.54 20.94 3.09
C ASN A 195 22.37 22.43 2.76
N GLU A 196 21.20 22.82 2.22
CA GLU A 196 20.90 24.24 1.92
C GLU A 196 20.80 25.10 3.18
N GLU A 197 20.26 24.53 4.26
CA GLU A 197 20.04 25.23 5.54
C GLU A 197 21.29 25.25 6.45
N HIS A 198 22.30 24.38 6.19
CA HIS A 198 23.48 24.24 7.04
C HIS A 198 24.81 24.39 6.26
N PRO A 199 25.08 25.57 5.67
CA PRO A 199 26.34 25.80 4.93
C PRO A 199 27.57 25.54 5.80
N GLY A 200 28.51 24.76 5.30
CA GLY A 200 29.71 24.31 5.99
C GLY A 200 29.54 23.02 6.81
N LYS A 201 28.34 22.45 6.83
CA LYS A 201 28.04 21.15 7.44
C LYS A 201 27.35 20.20 6.45
N GLU A 202 27.48 20.49 5.17
CA GLU A 202 26.85 19.70 4.11
C GLU A 202 27.36 18.25 4.13
N VAL A 203 26.47 17.32 3.80
CA VAL A 203 26.78 15.90 3.57
C VAL A 203 26.77 15.60 2.08
N GLU A 204 27.59 14.64 1.65
CA GLU A 204 27.61 14.19 0.25
C GLU A 204 26.54 13.11 0.06
N LEU A 205 25.55 13.33 -0.81
CA LEU A 205 24.48 12.39 -1.06
C LEU A 205 24.86 11.38 -2.14
N VAL A 206 24.84 10.10 -1.80
CA VAL A 206 25.00 8.97 -2.73
C VAL A 206 23.63 8.37 -2.98
N THR A 207 22.97 8.82 -4.05
CA THR A 207 21.62 8.36 -4.41
C THR A 207 21.66 6.96 -5.04
N SER A 208 20.67 6.14 -4.74
CA SER A 208 20.48 4.81 -5.34
C SER A 208 19.01 4.52 -5.57
N GLU A 209 18.66 4.12 -6.79
CA GLU A 209 17.31 3.65 -7.12
C GLU A 209 17.07 2.21 -6.63
N SER A 210 18.10 1.54 -6.18
CA SER A 210 18.02 0.19 -5.62
C SER A 210 17.75 0.25 -4.12
N SER A 211 16.74 -0.48 -3.67
CA SER A 211 16.44 -0.73 -2.26
C SER A 211 17.11 -2.02 -1.72
N SER A 212 18.12 -2.55 -2.43
CA SER A 212 18.81 -3.79 -2.05
C SER A 212 19.62 -3.61 -0.77
N ASP A 213 19.36 -4.50 0.20
CA ASP A 213 20.13 -4.59 1.45
C ASP A 213 21.59 -4.95 1.18
N GLU A 214 21.86 -5.77 0.16
CA GLU A 214 23.20 -6.19 -0.25
C GLU A 214 24.04 -4.99 -0.72
N GLU A 215 23.45 -4.11 -1.52
CA GLU A 215 24.13 -2.89 -1.98
C GLU A 215 24.37 -1.90 -0.84
N ALA A 216 23.40 -1.75 0.06
CA ALA A 216 23.56 -0.92 1.25
C ALA A 216 24.67 -1.49 2.16
N ALA A 217 24.68 -2.80 2.40
CA ALA A 217 25.71 -3.46 3.19
C ALA A 217 27.11 -3.31 2.55
N ALA A 218 27.22 -3.50 1.24
CA ALA A 218 28.47 -3.34 0.51
C ALA A 218 29.01 -1.90 0.59
N ALA A 219 28.14 -0.88 0.45
CA ALA A 219 28.53 0.52 0.54
C ALA A 219 29.05 0.87 1.94
N LEU A 220 28.40 0.42 3.00
CA LEU A 220 28.81 0.67 4.38
C LEU A 220 30.09 -0.10 4.74
N LYS A 221 30.19 -1.41 4.46
CA LYS A 221 31.36 -2.24 4.75
C LYS A 221 32.62 -1.79 3.98
N SER A 222 32.47 -1.30 2.75
CA SER A 222 33.60 -0.81 1.97
C SER A 222 34.02 0.64 2.29
N GLY A 223 33.23 1.37 3.08
CA GLY A 223 33.42 2.80 3.31
C GLY A 223 33.09 3.69 2.11
N ALA A 224 32.37 3.16 1.12
CA ALA A 224 31.82 3.96 0.01
C ALA A 224 30.76 4.95 0.49
N ALA A 225 30.10 4.65 1.63
CA ALA A 225 29.27 5.56 2.39
C ALA A 225 29.58 5.42 3.88
N ALA A 226 29.61 6.52 4.62
CA ALA A 226 29.78 6.54 6.08
C ALA A 226 28.48 6.18 6.80
N ALA A 227 27.35 6.48 6.20
CA ALA A 227 26.01 6.16 6.68
C ALA A 227 25.07 5.79 5.53
N SER A 228 23.98 5.11 5.87
CA SER A 228 22.85 4.88 4.97
C SER A 228 21.56 5.28 5.68
N VAL A 229 20.60 5.85 4.93
CA VAL A 229 19.27 6.12 5.49
C VAL A 229 18.42 4.86 5.37
N LEU A 230 18.11 4.25 6.52
CA LEU A 230 17.43 2.95 6.63
C LEU A 230 16.35 2.99 7.71
N LYS A 231 15.36 2.09 7.60
CA LYS A 231 14.44 1.79 8.71
C LYS A 231 15.17 0.98 9.79
N LYS A 232 14.73 1.04 11.04
CA LYS A 232 15.27 0.20 12.12
C LYS A 232 15.14 -1.29 11.81
N SER A 233 14.05 -1.69 11.13
CA SER A 233 13.84 -3.08 10.68
C SER A 233 14.89 -3.54 9.68
N ASP A 234 15.26 -2.66 8.73
CA ASP A 234 16.28 -2.99 7.74
C ASP A 234 17.63 -3.16 8.43
N VAL A 235 17.95 -2.31 9.41
CA VAL A 235 19.17 -2.47 10.25
C VAL A 235 19.16 -3.81 10.98
N THR A 236 18.04 -4.19 11.60
CA THR A 236 17.89 -5.49 12.30
C THR A 236 18.05 -6.66 11.33
N LYS A 237 17.41 -6.60 10.16
CA LYS A 237 17.51 -7.62 9.11
C LYS A 237 18.93 -7.73 8.57
N MET A 238 19.59 -6.59 8.31
CA MET A 238 20.96 -6.56 7.81
C MET A 238 21.96 -7.07 8.86
N ASN A 239 21.78 -6.76 10.13
CA ASN A 239 22.58 -7.33 11.22
C ASN A 239 22.49 -8.86 11.25
N LYS A 240 21.29 -9.42 11.08
CA LYS A 240 21.09 -10.86 11.01
C LYS A 240 21.70 -11.52 9.77
N ASN A 241 21.55 -10.88 8.58
CA ASN A 241 21.87 -11.52 7.31
C ASN A 241 23.32 -11.32 6.87
N PHE A 242 23.96 -10.22 7.28
CA PHE A 242 25.30 -9.83 6.80
C PHE A 242 26.35 -9.68 7.91
N SER A 243 26.08 -10.18 9.12
CA SER A 243 27.06 -10.25 10.19
C SER A 243 28.07 -11.36 9.90
N ASP A 244 29.34 -11.07 10.11
CA ASP A 244 30.45 -12.04 9.91
C ASP A 244 30.72 -12.86 11.19
N ASP A 245 30.35 -12.36 12.38
CA ASP A 245 30.61 -12.98 13.68
C ASP A 245 29.35 -13.18 14.55
N GLY A 246 28.18 -12.92 13.96
CA GLY A 246 26.86 -13.02 14.63
C GLY A 246 26.54 -11.87 15.57
N LYS A 247 27.34 -10.79 15.58
CA LYS A 247 27.03 -9.57 16.32
C LYS A 247 26.45 -8.51 15.41
N ASP A 248 25.80 -7.54 16.03
CA ASP A 248 25.32 -6.36 15.31
C ASP A 248 26.52 -5.57 14.78
N TRP A 249 26.55 -5.36 13.47
CA TRP A 249 27.56 -4.59 12.77
C TRP A 249 27.07 -3.21 12.34
N LEU A 250 25.74 -2.97 12.43
CA LEU A 250 25.08 -1.69 12.21
C LEU A 250 24.34 -1.23 13.47
N LYS A 251 24.21 0.07 13.63
CA LYS A 251 23.31 0.73 14.59
C LYS A 251 22.59 1.91 13.93
N SER A 252 21.36 2.18 14.35
CA SER A 252 20.64 3.42 14.05
C SER A 252 21.07 4.50 15.04
N VAL A 253 21.25 5.73 14.56
CA VAL A 253 21.71 6.86 15.38
C VAL A 253 20.90 8.13 15.07
N GLY A 254 20.87 9.04 16.04
CA GLY A 254 20.24 10.35 15.94
C GLY A 254 18.71 10.31 15.91
N GLU A 255 18.14 11.47 15.62
CA GLU A 255 16.72 11.63 15.38
C GLU A 255 16.33 11.05 14.01
N PRO A 256 15.07 10.73 13.77
CA PRO A 256 14.61 10.29 12.46
C PRO A 256 14.99 11.29 11.37
N ILE A 257 15.54 10.80 10.27
CA ILE A 257 15.74 11.61 9.05
C ILE A 257 14.40 11.88 8.37
N ASN A 258 13.56 10.86 8.33
CA ASN A 258 12.18 10.97 7.86
C ASN A 258 11.25 10.32 8.89
N ASN A 259 10.17 11.01 9.21
CA ASN A 259 9.08 10.50 10.04
C ASN A 259 7.78 10.90 9.36
N SER A 260 7.42 10.15 8.31
CA SER A 260 6.21 10.40 7.54
C SER A 260 5.23 9.25 7.68
N LYS A 261 3.97 9.57 7.40
CA LYS A 261 2.88 8.60 7.30
C LYS A 261 2.61 8.29 5.84
N THR A 262 2.12 7.10 5.56
CA THR A 262 1.75 6.69 4.21
C THR A 262 0.25 6.53 4.05
N TYR A 263 -0.22 6.78 2.84
CA TYR A 263 -1.62 6.91 2.49
C TYR A 263 -1.89 6.25 1.14
N TYR A 264 -3.14 5.94 0.87
CA TYR A 264 -3.63 5.71 -0.48
C TYR A 264 -3.85 7.03 -1.21
N LEU A 265 -3.67 7.03 -2.53
CA LEU A 265 -3.96 8.19 -3.38
C LEU A 265 -5.21 7.93 -4.21
N TYR A 266 -6.00 9.00 -4.37
CA TYR A 266 -7.22 9.02 -5.18
C TYR A 266 -7.19 10.21 -6.13
N ARG A 267 -8.05 10.19 -7.15
CA ARG A 267 -8.35 11.42 -7.89
C ARG A 267 -9.06 12.42 -6.96
N LYS A 268 -8.96 13.71 -7.27
CA LYS A 268 -9.49 14.79 -6.41
C LYS A 268 -11.00 14.72 -6.17
N ASP A 269 -11.74 14.12 -7.07
CA ASP A 269 -13.21 13.99 -7.05
C ASP A 269 -13.69 12.68 -6.42
N GLU A 270 -12.81 11.73 -6.09
CA GLU A 270 -13.14 10.43 -5.47
C GLU A 270 -13.30 10.50 -3.95
N THR A 271 -14.00 11.53 -3.45
CA THR A 271 -14.12 11.80 -2.01
C THR A 271 -14.94 10.74 -1.27
N GLU A 272 -16.01 10.22 -1.88
CA GLU A 272 -16.88 9.21 -1.26
C GLU A 272 -16.12 7.87 -1.06
N LEU A 273 -15.35 7.44 -2.06
CA LEU A 273 -14.52 6.25 -1.97
C LEU A 273 -13.42 6.42 -0.92
N ALA A 274 -12.74 7.56 -0.90
CA ALA A 274 -11.70 7.88 0.05
C ALA A 274 -12.22 7.85 1.50
N GLU A 275 -13.38 8.48 1.78
CA GLU A 275 -14.03 8.47 3.09
C GLU A 275 -14.45 7.05 3.52
N ALA A 276 -14.93 6.23 2.58
CA ALA A 276 -15.31 4.85 2.88
C ALA A 276 -14.09 4.00 3.27
N ILE A 277 -12.99 4.10 2.52
CA ILE A 277 -11.74 3.39 2.80
C ILE A 277 -11.12 3.88 4.12
N ASP A 278 -11.17 5.19 4.41
CA ASP A 278 -10.75 5.75 5.70
C ASP A 278 -11.52 5.16 6.87
N GLY A 279 -12.84 5.07 6.76
CA GLY A 279 -13.67 4.45 7.79
C GLY A 279 -13.32 2.99 8.05
N ALA A 280 -12.98 2.24 6.99
CA ALA A 280 -12.52 0.87 7.10
C ALA A 280 -11.11 0.80 7.74
N LEU A 281 -10.15 1.64 7.31
CA LEU A 281 -8.81 1.72 7.90
C LEU A 281 -8.87 2.05 9.40
N LYS A 282 -9.71 3.01 9.78
CA LYS A 282 -9.94 3.35 11.19
C LYS A 282 -10.45 2.14 11.98
N THR A 283 -11.39 1.39 11.42
CA THR A 283 -11.89 0.16 12.02
C THR A 283 -10.78 -0.88 12.20
N LEU A 284 -9.90 -1.07 11.19
CA LEU A 284 -8.77 -2.00 11.26
C LEU A 284 -7.70 -1.56 12.28
N LYS A 285 -7.51 -0.26 12.47
CA LYS A 285 -6.66 0.28 13.55
C LYS A 285 -7.26 -0.01 14.93
N GLU A 286 -8.52 0.37 15.14
CA GLU A 286 -9.19 0.26 16.42
C GLU A 286 -9.33 -1.20 16.90
N ASN A 287 -9.50 -2.15 15.98
CA ASN A 287 -9.59 -3.58 16.32
C ASN A 287 -8.23 -4.31 16.33
N GLY A 288 -7.13 -3.62 16.03
CA GLY A 288 -5.76 -4.15 16.05
C GLY A 288 -5.40 -5.00 14.82
N LYS A 289 -6.28 -5.14 13.82
CA LYS A 289 -6.02 -5.94 12.62
C LYS A 289 -4.87 -5.36 11.79
N LEU A 290 -4.81 -4.03 11.68
CA LEU A 290 -3.75 -3.37 10.92
C LEU A 290 -2.37 -3.66 11.52
N SER A 291 -2.24 -3.61 12.86
CA SER A 291 -1.04 -4.00 13.61
C SER A 291 -0.68 -5.48 13.42
N GLU A 292 -1.68 -6.38 13.50
CA GLU A 292 -1.48 -7.82 13.24
C GLU A 292 -0.85 -8.06 11.86
N LEU A 293 -1.40 -7.42 10.82
CA LEU A 293 -0.88 -7.53 9.45
C LEU A 293 0.52 -6.91 9.30
N ALA A 294 0.78 -5.78 9.96
CA ALA A 294 2.10 -5.17 9.98
C ALA A 294 3.14 -6.13 10.58
N ILE A 295 2.87 -6.71 11.74
CA ILE A 295 3.76 -7.68 12.39
C ILE A 295 3.95 -8.92 11.51
N LYS A 296 2.88 -9.42 10.88
CA LYS A 296 2.94 -10.58 9.97
C LYS A 296 3.90 -10.37 8.82
N TRP A 297 3.83 -9.22 8.14
CA TRP A 297 4.55 -8.96 6.91
C TRP A 297 5.90 -8.28 7.13
N VAL A 298 5.94 -7.29 8.01
CA VAL A 298 7.12 -6.43 8.24
C VAL A 298 7.97 -6.93 9.40
N GLY A 299 7.37 -7.71 10.32
CA GLY A 299 8.04 -8.27 11.49
C GLY A 299 7.94 -7.40 12.74
N TYR A 300 7.34 -6.21 12.63
CA TYR A 300 7.06 -5.29 13.75
C TYR A 300 5.86 -4.39 13.37
N ASP A 301 5.30 -3.68 14.36
CA ASP A 301 4.20 -2.77 14.12
C ASP A 301 4.69 -1.48 13.46
N VAL A 302 4.28 -1.24 12.21
CA VAL A 302 4.56 -0.01 11.45
C VAL A 302 3.37 0.94 11.45
N THR A 303 2.32 0.65 12.23
CA THR A 303 1.09 1.44 12.26
C THR A 303 1.08 2.42 13.42
N GLU A 304 1.93 2.21 14.43
CA GLU A 304 2.09 3.06 15.58
C GLU A 304 3.07 4.21 15.30
N GLU A 305 2.82 5.35 15.93
CA GLU A 305 3.76 6.45 16.04
C GLU A 305 4.74 6.13 17.18
N GLU A 306 6.05 6.01 16.89
CA GLU A 306 7.08 5.96 17.93
C GLU A 306 7.26 7.33 18.59
#